data_3397ba024fa3e0c8fd24c3b9a4897f9f
#
_entry.id   3397ba024fa3e0c8fd24c3b9a4897f9f
#
_cell.length_a   1.000
_cell.length_b   1.000
_cell.length_c   1.000
_cell.angle_alpha   90.00
_cell.angle_beta   90.00
_cell.angle_gamma   90.00
#
_symmetry.space_group_name_H-M   'P 1'
#
loop_
_entity.id
_entity.type
_entity.pdbx_description
1 polymer ?
#
loop_
_entity_poly.entity_id
_entity_poly.type
_entity_poly.pdbx_seq_one_letter_code
_entity_poly.pdbx_strand_id
1 'polypeptide(L)'
;MSVIPPLHRPLQQFFRSGPMPCPYLTGRVERKLFTRLVGTDNGEINSQLSRVGFRRSHDILYRPVCPGCSACVPVRVPVAAFQPGRTMRRIQRVNQDLSFRLIPAEATMEQFRLFAAYQDARHNDSDMNRMTPGDYAAMVDEGQADTMLLEARDEGGRLRGAMLVDRLDDGYSAVYSFYDPDQPRRSLGTQLVLALIEQSRLQGRPYIYLGYWIEGSRKMEYKAKFQPLEALGRDGWAPLAQAAD
;
A
#
# COMPACT_ATOMS: atom_id res chain seq x y z
N MET A 1 41.72 2.59 -25.22
CA MET A 1 41.44 3.31 -23.97
C MET A 1 40.11 2.81 -23.43
N SER A 2 40.17 1.93 -22.43
CA SER A 2 38.96 1.42 -21.76
C SER A 2 38.42 2.48 -20.80
N VAL A 3 37.29 3.07 -21.12
CA VAL A 3 36.58 3.96 -20.20
C VAL A 3 35.84 3.06 -19.20
N ILE A 4 36.38 2.93 -17.99
CA ILE A 4 35.65 2.33 -16.86
C ILE A 4 34.55 3.31 -16.47
N PRO A 5 33.25 2.94 -16.57
CA PRO A 5 32.19 3.82 -16.13
C PRO A 5 32.31 3.99 -14.59
N PRO A 6 32.09 5.20 -14.04
CA PRO A 6 32.17 5.42 -12.60
C PRO A 6 31.08 4.62 -11.88
N LEU A 7 31.49 3.58 -11.15
CA LEU A 7 30.68 2.80 -10.22
C LEU A 7 30.45 3.63 -8.93
N HIS A 8 29.74 4.74 -9.03
CA HIS A 8 29.26 5.45 -7.85
C HIS A 8 27.74 5.49 -7.84
N ARG A 9 27.09 4.32 -7.59
CA ARG A 9 25.77 4.38 -6.97
C ARG A 9 25.98 4.96 -5.56
N PRO A 10 25.33 6.07 -5.19
CA PRO A 10 25.41 6.56 -3.82
C PRO A 10 24.91 5.47 -2.88
N LEU A 11 25.69 5.17 -1.86
CA LEU A 11 25.31 4.19 -0.85
C LEU A 11 24.01 4.63 -0.18
N GLN A 12 23.01 3.77 -0.22
CA GLN A 12 21.73 4.03 0.45
C GLN A 12 21.96 4.11 1.97
N GLN A 13 21.67 5.27 2.55
CA GLN A 13 21.82 5.49 3.99
C GLN A 13 20.55 5.08 4.72
N PHE A 14 20.73 4.33 5.82
CA PHE A 14 19.64 3.91 6.69
C PHE A 14 19.73 4.57 8.06
N PHE A 15 18.59 5.00 8.57
CA PHE A 15 18.43 5.65 9.84
C PHE A 15 17.47 4.88 10.74
N ARG A 16 17.58 5.06 12.05
CA ARG A 16 16.63 4.54 13.03
C ARG A 16 15.82 5.67 13.63
N SER A 17 14.52 5.47 13.75
CA SER A 17 13.66 6.42 14.47
C SER A 17 13.91 6.36 16.00
N GLY A 18 13.57 7.45 16.68
CA GLY A 18 13.35 7.41 18.12
C GLY A 18 12.21 6.43 18.50
N PRO A 19 12.07 6.08 19.79
CA PRO A 19 10.93 5.31 20.26
C PRO A 19 9.66 6.14 20.21
N MET A 20 8.56 5.53 19.70
CA MET A 20 7.23 6.14 19.63
C MET A 20 6.17 5.13 20.09
N PRO A 21 4.98 5.55 20.54
CA PRO A 21 3.88 4.62 20.80
C PRO A 21 3.54 3.82 19.54
N CYS A 22 3.31 2.51 19.69
CA CYS A 22 2.90 1.68 18.56
C CYS A 22 1.47 2.02 18.12
N PRO A 23 1.23 2.33 16.82
CA PRO A 23 -0.11 2.70 16.33
C PRO A 23 -1.06 1.51 16.17
N TYR A 24 -0.56 0.28 16.38
CA TYR A 24 -1.31 -0.96 16.13
C TYR A 24 -1.60 -1.76 17.39
N LEU A 25 -0.65 -1.82 18.31
CA LEU A 25 -0.72 -2.64 19.52
C LEU A 25 -0.52 -1.76 20.75
N THR A 26 -1.56 -1.65 21.57
CA THR A 26 -1.55 -0.82 22.78
C THR A 26 -0.44 -1.23 23.73
N GLY A 27 0.22 -0.23 24.35
CA GLY A 27 1.28 -0.44 25.34
C GLY A 27 2.62 -0.89 24.76
N ARG A 28 2.75 -0.97 23.43
CA ARG A 28 4.03 -1.29 22.77
C ARG A 28 4.71 -0.04 22.21
N VAL A 29 6.03 -0.17 22.02
CA VAL A 29 6.88 0.88 21.47
C VAL A 29 7.25 0.53 20.03
N GLU A 30 7.06 1.48 19.12
CA GLU A 30 7.48 1.38 17.73
C GLU A 30 8.89 1.96 17.56
N ARG A 31 9.71 1.28 16.75
CA ARG A 31 10.92 1.83 16.13
C ARG A 31 10.95 1.42 14.67
N LYS A 32 11.42 2.32 13.83
CA LYS A 32 11.56 2.10 12.37
C LYS A 32 13.02 2.17 11.96
N LEU A 33 13.44 1.26 11.11
CA LEU A 33 14.56 1.44 10.21
C LEU A 33 14.02 2.11 8.96
N PHE A 34 14.61 3.22 8.51
CA PHE A 34 14.11 3.93 7.34
C PHE A 34 15.25 4.51 6.50
N THR A 35 14.93 4.78 5.25
CA THR A 35 15.78 5.48 4.31
C THR A 35 14.95 6.43 3.47
N ARG A 36 15.57 7.44 2.88
CA ARG A 36 14.91 8.36 1.96
C ARG A 36 15.16 7.96 0.52
N LEU A 37 14.15 8.13 -0.31
CA LEU A 37 14.27 8.06 -1.76
C LEU A 37 14.83 9.39 -2.27
N VAL A 38 16.09 9.38 -2.69
CA VAL A 38 16.79 10.54 -3.26
C VAL A 38 17.57 10.11 -4.48
N GLY A 39 17.43 10.86 -5.59
CA GLY A 39 18.13 10.55 -6.83
C GLY A 39 17.24 9.99 -7.93
N THR A 40 17.85 9.37 -8.95
CA THR A 40 17.17 8.91 -10.16
C THR A 40 16.71 7.44 -10.10
N ASP A 41 17.32 6.63 -9.22
CA ASP A 41 17.11 5.18 -9.16
C ASP A 41 16.02 4.77 -8.15
N ASN A 42 15.16 5.71 -7.77
CA ASN A 42 14.17 5.55 -6.70
C ASN A 42 13.18 4.41 -6.95
N GLY A 43 12.77 4.16 -8.20
CA GLY A 43 11.90 3.04 -8.57
C GLY A 43 12.56 1.68 -8.31
N GLU A 44 13.83 1.54 -8.69
CA GLU A 44 14.62 0.31 -8.44
C GLU A 44 14.82 0.09 -6.93
N ILE A 45 15.20 1.13 -6.20
CA ILE A 45 15.38 1.09 -4.74
C ILE A 45 14.06 0.69 -4.06
N ASN A 46 12.93 1.28 -4.47
CA ASN A 46 11.62 0.95 -3.93
C ASN A 46 11.28 -0.53 -4.20
N SER A 47 11.53 -1.03 -5.41
CA SER A 47 11.31 -2.43 -5.77
C SER A 47 12.17 -3.39 -4.92
N GLN A 48 13.46 -3.11 -4.80
CA GLN A 48 14.39 -3.94 -4.02
C GLN A 48 14.01 -3.97 -2.53
N LEU A 49 13.72 -2.81 -1.94
CA LEU A 49 13.40 -2.71 -0.53
C LEU A 49 12.00 -3.25 -0.20
N SER A 50 11.03 -3.12 -1.12
CA SER A 50 9.70 -3.73 -0.96
C SER A 50 9.78 -5.25 -0.87
N ARG A 51 10.65 -5.89 -1.67
CA ARG A 51 10.87 -7.35 -1.63
C ARG A 51 11.44 -7.84 -0.30
N VAL A 52 12.18 -7.00 0.42
CA VAL A 52 12.70 -7.33 1.76
C VAL A 52 11.88 -6.70 2.89
N GLY A 53 10.64 -6.33 2.61
CA GLY A 53 9.64 -5.99 3.60
C GLY A 53 9.60 -4.52 4.03
N PHE A 54 10.23 -3.61 3.29
CA PHE A 54 10.01 -2.18 3.50
C PHE A 54 8.67 -1.73 2.90
N ARG A 55 8.14 -0.64 3.43
CA ARG A 55 6.97 0.07 2.94
C ARG A 55 7.30 1.53 2.69
N ARG A 56 6.62 2.13 1.71
CA ARG A 56 6.74 3.55 1.42
C ARG A 56 5.72 4.39 2.19
N SER A 57 6.16 5.57 2.61
CA SER A 57 5.34 6.68 3.07
C SER A 57 6.00 7.96 2.58
N HIS A 58 5.38 8.68 1.66
CA HIS A 58 5.97 9.83 0.95
C HIS A 58 7.31 9.45 0.28
N ASP A 59 8.38 10.14 0.61
CA ASP A 59 9.75 9.91 0.15
C ASP A 59 10.54 8.91 1.02
N ILE A 60 9.90 8.30 2.03
CA ILE A 60 10.53 7.41 3.00
C ILE A 60 10.15 5.96 2.75
N LEU A 61 11.16 5.08 2.69
CA LEU A 61 10.97 3.63 2.81
C LEU A 61 11.32 3.19 4.24
N TYR A 62 10.42 2.48 4.89
CA TYR A 62 10.61 2.08 6.29
C TYR A 62 10.23 0.63 6.55
N ARG A 63 10.84 0.07 7.59
CA ARG A 63 10.53 -1.24 8.15
C ARG A 63 10.53 -1.15 9.69
N PRO A 64 9.53 -1.72 10.38
CA PRO A 64 9.55 -1.82 11.84
C PRO A 64 10.72 -2.68 12.34
N VAL A 65 11.41 -2.18 13.37
CA VAL A 65 12.54 -2.86 14.05
C VAL A 65 12.37 -2.72 15.56
N CYS A 66 11.18 -3.02 16.05
CA CYS A 66 10.79 -2.85 17.44
C CYS A 66 11.49 -3.86 18.36
N PRO A 67 12.04 -3.44 19.51
CA PRO A 67 12.64 -4.37 20.47
C PRO A 67 11.62 -5.41 20.96
N GLY A 68 11.95 -6.69 20.86
CA GLY A 68 11.11 -7.79 21.34
C GLY A 68 9.76 -7.95 20.64
N CYS A 69 9.60 -7.39 19.42
CA CYS A 69 8.34 -7.48 18.68
C CYS A 69 8.58 -7.73 17.17
N SER A 70 7.91 -8.76 16.64
CA SER A 70 7.90 -9.12 15.22
C SER A 70 6.48 -9.17 14.62
N ALA A 71 5.51 -8.50 15.24
CA ALA A 71 4.10 -8.57 14.86
C ALA A 71 3.77 -7.96 13.49
N CYS A 72 4.60 -7.01 12.99
CA CYS A 72 4.41 -6.41 11.67
C CYS A 72 4.99 -7.32 10.58
N VAL A 73 4.16 -8.20 10.06
CA VAL A 73 4.54 -9.18 9.03
C VAL A 73 4.27 -8.61 7.64
N PRO A 74 5.29 -8.41 6.78
CA PRO A 74 5.05 -8.00 5.39
C PRO A 74 4.29 -9.10 4.65
N VAL A 75 3.25 -8.72 3.89
CA VAL A 75 2.43 -9.68 3.15
C VAL A 75 2.22 -9.24 1.70
N ARG A 76 2.10 -10.25 0.80
CA ARG A 76 1.80 -10.04 -0.62
C ARG A 76 0.85 -11.13 -1.15
N VAL A 77 0.09 -10.80 -2.17
CA VAL A 77 -0.80 -11.73 -2.87
C VAL A 77 -0.11 -12.22 -4.13
N PRO A 78 0.08 -13.54 -4.34
CA PRO A 78 0.49 -14.11 -5.62
C PRO A 78 -0.70 -14.08 -6.59
N VAL A 79 -0.65 -13.19 -7.59
CA VAL A 79 -1.78 -12.84 -8.49
C VAL A 79 -2.30 -14.03 -9.29
N ALA A 80 -1.39 -14.86 -9.79
CA ALA A 80 -1.77 -16.02 -10.61
C ALA A 80 -2.56 -17.07 -9.80
N ALA A 81 -2.24 -17.24 -8.52
CA ALA A 81 -2.90 -18.20 -7.65
C ALA A 81 -4.14 -17.63 -6.95
N PHE A 82 -4.35 -16.31 -7.00
CA PHE A 82 -5.47 -15.69 -6.29
C PHE A 82 -6.81 -16.02 -6.93
N GLN A 83 -7.75 -16.49 -6.08
CA GLN A 83 -9.14 -16.77 -6.44
C GLN A 83 -10.07 -16.05 -5.45
N PRO A 84 -10.95 -15.15 -5.91
CA PRO A 84 -11.85 -14.44 -5.00
C PRO A 84 -12.83 -15.44 -4.33
N GLY A 85 -12.87 -15.46 -3.00
CA GLY A 85 -13.80 -16.24 -2.23
C GLY A 85 -15.25 -15.74 -2.38
N ARG A 86 -16.23 -16.45 -1.79
CA ARG A 86 -17.67 -16.12 -1.88
C ARG A 86 -17.98 -14.66 -1.53
N THR A 87 -17.41 -14.16 -0.42
CA THR A 87 -17.62 -12.77 0.03
C THR A 87 -17.05 -11.78 -0.97
N MET A 88 -15.85 -12.04 -1.52
CA MET A 88 -15.22 -11.14 -2.50
C MET A 88 -15.99 -11.11 -3.81
N ARG A 89 -16.47 -12.26 -4.30
CA ARG A 89 -17.35 -12.30 -5.48
C ARG A 89 -18.65 -11.50 -5.28
N ARG A 90 -19.21 -11.52 -4.05
CA ARG A 90 -20.36 -10.67 -3.72
C ARG A 90 -19.99 -9.19 -3.77
N ILE A 91 -18.83 -8.81 -3.24
CA ILE A 91 -18.34 -7.42 -3.29
C ILE A 91 -18.15 -6.97 -4.74
N GLN A 92 -17.51 -7.79 -5.58
CA GLN A 92 -17.36 -7.49 -7.02
C GLN A 92 -18.71 -7.27 -7.72
N ARG A 93 -19.71 -8.13 -7.42
CA ARG A 93 -21.05 -7.98 -8.00
C ARG A 93 -21.77 -6.70 -7.58
N VAL A 94 -21.63 -6.30 -6.30
CA VAL A 94 -22.24 -5.04 -5.80
C VAL A 94 -21.59 -3.80 -6.41
N ASN A 95 -20.36 -3.93 -6.92
CA ASN A 95 -19.59 -2.85 -7.51
C ASN A 95 -19.38 -2.99 -9.04
N GLN A 96 -20.22 -3.75 -9.73
CA GLN A 96 -20.10 -3.96 -11.17
C GLN A 96 -20.36 -2.69 -12.00
N ASP A 97 -21.00 -1.67 -11.41
CA ASP A 97 -21.20 -0.34 -11.95
C ASP A 97 -19.94 0.56 -11.90
N LEU A 98 -18.87 0.10 -11.25
CA LEU A 98 -17.64 0.86 -11.14
C LEU A 98 -16.65 0.48 -12.23
N SER A 99 -16.06 1.48 -12.85
CA SER A 99 -14.87 1.36 -13.69
C SER A 99 -13.60 1.60 -12.86
N PHE A 100 -12.53 0.85 -13.16
CA PHE A 100 -11.25 0.96 -12.48
C PHE A 100 -10.14 1.26 -13.47
N ARG A 101 -9.36 2.32 -13.22
CA ARG A 101 -8.26 2.70 -14.10
C ARG A 101 -7.02 3.05 -13.28
N LEU A 102 -5.86 2.51 -13.71
CA LEU A 102 -4.55 3.00 -13.26
C LEU A 102 -4.16 4.19 -14.14
N ILE A 103 -3.97 5.32 -13.51
CA ILE A 103 -3.61 6.60 -14.14
C ILE A 103 -2.31 7.13 -13.52
N PRO A 104 -1.59 8.06 -14.16
CA PRO A 104 -0.51 8.79 -13.53
C PRO A 104 -0.94 9.41 -12.20
N ALA A 105 -0.02 9.50 -11.25
CA ALA A 105 -0.28 10.12 -9.96
C ALA A 105 -0.28 11.65 -10.13
N GLU A 106 -1.47 12.20 -10.35
CA GLU A 106 -1.71 13.65 -10.45
C GLU A 106 -2.84 14.02 -9.46
N ALA A 107 -2.56 14.92 -8.55
CA ALA A 107 -3.50 15.34 -7.52
C ALA A 107 -4.61 16.23 -8.11
N THR A 108 -5.87 15.95 -7.73
CA THR A 108 -7.02 16.76 -8.11
C THR A 108 -7.84 17.18 -6.90
N MET A 109 -8.60 18.26 -7.03
CA MET A 109 -9.52 18.72 -5.99
C MET A 109 -10.67 17.74 -5.74
N GLU A 110 -11.08 16.95 -6.74
CA GLU A 110 -12.08 15.89 -6.56
C GLU A 110 -11.54 14.79 -5.65
N GLN A 111 -10.32 14.33 -5.90
CA GLN A 111 -9.64 13.34 -5.07
C GLN A 111 -9.44 13.86 -3.64
N PHE A 112 -8.97 15.11 -3.48
CA PHE A 112 -8.80 15.71 -2.16
C PHE A 112 -10.09 15.78 -1.36
N ARG A 113 -11.21 16.20 -1.96
CA ARG A 113 -12.52 16.25 -1.28
C ARG A 113 -12.95 14.86 -0.81
N LEU A 114 -12.76 13.83 -1.63
CA LEU A 114 -13.05 12.45 -1.24
C LEU A 114 -12.12 11.97 -0.12
N PHE A 115 -10.83 12.29 -0.20
CA PHE A 115 -9.84 11.99 0.82
C PHE A 115 -10.22 12.63 2.16
N ALA A 116 -10.53 13.93 2.19
CA ALA A 116 -10.93 14.65 3.40
C ALA A 116 -12.20 14.03 4.02
N ALA A 117 -13.24 13.78 3.22
CA ALA A 117 -14.46 13.12 3.70
C ALA A 117 -14.17 11.72 4.30
N TYR A 118 -13.27 10.95 3.68
CA TYR A 118 -12.84 9.66 4.19
C TYR A 118 -12.10 9.79 5.54
N GLN A 119 -11.19 10.77 5.67
CA GLN A 119 -10.45 11.02 6.91
C GLN A 119 -11.40 11.41 8.05
N ASP A 120 -12.31 12.33 7.80
CA ASP A 120 -13.31 12.75 8.78
C ASP A 120 -14.16 11.59 9.29
N ALA A 121 -14.58 10.70 8.40
CA ALA A 121 -15.43 9.56 8.75
C ALA A 121 -14.69 8.41 9.45
N ARG A 122 -13.39 8.24 9.21
CA ARG A 122 -12.66 7.03 9.61
C ARG A 122 -11.44 7.25 10.50
N HIS A 123 -10.87 8.45 10.49
CA HIS A 123 -9.56 8.74 11.09
C HIS A 123 -9.49 10.12 11.73
N ASN A 124 -10.54 10.55 12.44
CA ASN A 124 -10.63 11.88 13.07
C ASN A 124 -9.42 12.28 13.93
N ASP A 125 -8.76 11.30 14.55
CA ASP A 125 -7.62 11.53 15.45
C ASP A 125 -6.26 11.42 14.74
N SER A 126 -6.22 11.28 13.41
CA SER A 126 -4.98 11.14 12.68
C SER A 126 -4.44 12.49 12.17
N ASP A 127 -3.12 12.63 12.08
CA ASP A 127 -2.49 13.81 11.48
C ASP A 127 -2.93 14.00 10.01
N MET A 128 -3.30 12.93 9.31
CA MET A 128 -3.81 12.99 7.94
C MET A 128 -5.16 13.71 7.83
N ASN A 129 -5.93 13.79 8.91
CA ASN A 129 -7.20 14.54 8.93
C ASN A 129 -6.99 16.07 8.85
N ARG A 130 -5.78 16.54 9.13
CA ARG A 130 -5.40 17.96 9.07
C ARG A 130 -4.72 18.36 7.77
N MET A 131 -4.56 17.43 6.83
CA MET A 131 -3.90 17.68 5.56
C MET A 131 -4.67 18.72 4.74
N THR A 132 -3.94 19.71 4.24
CA THR A 132 -4.43 20.67 3.28
C THR A 132 -4.43 20.10 1.85
N PRO A 133 -5.07 20.75 0.87
CA PRO A 133 -4.93 20.39 -0.55
C PRO A 133 -3.46 20.31 -1.00
N GLY A 134 -2.61 21.21 -0.48
CA GLY A 134 -1.17 21.20 -0.78
C GLY A 134 -0.45 19.97 -0.21
N ASP A 135 -0.77 19.58 1.03
CA ASP A 135 -0.19 18.35 1.63
C ASP A 135 -0.63 17.09 0.88
N TYR A 136 -1.90 17.05 0.42
CA TYR A 136 -2.42 15.97 -0.42
C TYR A 136 -1.68 15.91 -1.76
N ALA A 137 -1.50 17.07 -2.42
CA ALA A 137 -0.75 17.15 -3.66
C ALA A 137 0.70 16.66 -3.47
N ALA A 138 1.38 17.10 -2.41
CA ALA A 138 2.72 16.61 -2.09
C ALA A 138 2.76 15.09 -1.89
N MET A 139 1.74 14.51 -1.23
CA MET A 139 1.65 13.05 -1.06
C MET A 139 1.49 12.30 -2.38
N VAL A 140 0.78 12.86 -3.36
CA VAL A 140 0.46 12.23 -4.64
C VAL A 140 1.51 12.54 -5.70
N ASP A 141 1.84 13.82 -5.93
CA ASP A 141 2.64 14.31 -7.06
C ASP A 141 4.15 14.21 -6.81
N GLU A 142 4.57 14.42 -5.54
CA GLU A 142 5.99 14.44 -5.17
C GLU A 142 6.55 13.06 -4.84
N GLY A 143 5.80 12.00 -5.14
CA GLY A 143 6.25 10.62 -4.94
C GLY A 143 7.54 10.36 -5.73
N GLN A 144 8.65 10.16 -5.01
CA GLN A 144 9.95 9.82 -5.60
C GLN A 144 10.00 8.39 -6.17
N ALA A 145 8.91 7.62 -6.05
CA ALA A 145 8.74 6.29 -6.61
C ALA A 145 7.95 6.36 -7.94
N ASP A 146 7.90 5.26 -8.66
CA ASP A 146 7.01 5.10 -9.82
C ASP A 146 5.57 4.91 -9.33
N THR A 147 4.92 6.01 -9.00
CA THR A 147 3.63 6.06 -8.34
C THR A 147 2.50 6.30 -9.35
N MET A 148 1.40 5.60 -9.15
CA MET A 148 0.16 5.70 -9.92
C MET A 148 -1.04 5.83 -8.98
N LEU A 149 -2.19 6.24 -9.51
CA LEU A 149 -3.47 6.19 -8.84
C LEU A 149 -4.37 5.14 -9.52
N LEU A 150 -4.92 4.21 -8.72
CA LEU A 150 -6.04 3.39 -9.12
C LEU A 150 -7.33 4.12 -8.72
N GLU A 151 -8.05 4.66 -9.70
CA GLU A 151 -9.34 5.30 -9.47
C GLU A 151 -10.51 4.35 -9.72
N ALA A 152 -11.53 4.45 -8.86
CA ALA A 152 -12.83 3.80 -9.02
C ALA A 152 -13.89 4.86 -9.30
N ARG A 153 -14.50 4.83 -10.49
CA ARG A 153 -15.54 5.79 -10.91
C ARG A 153 -16.85 5.08 -11.24
N ASP A 154 -17.97 5.68 -10.85
CA ASP A 154 -19.29 5.18 -11.23
C ASP A 154 -19.65 5.54 -12.68
N GLU A 155 -20.81 5.07 -13.15
CA GLU A 155 -21.31 5.31 -14.50
C GLU A 155 -21.50 6.81 -14.82
N GLY A 156 -21.76 7.64 -13.81
CA GLY A 156 -21.82 9.10 -13.93
C GLY A 156 -20.44 9.78 -13.94
N GLY A 157 -19.35 9.01 -13.88
CA GLY A 157 -17.97 9.51 -13.86
C GLY A 157 -17.50 10.02 -12.50
N ARG A 158 -18.33 9.99 -11.44
CA ARG A 158 -17.99 10.45 -10.10
C ARG A 158 -16.99 9.50 -9.45
N LEU A 159 -15.95 10.07 -8.83
CA LEU A 159 -14.95 9.31 -8.08
C LEU A 159 -15.56 8.71 -6.80
N ARG A 160 -15.47 7.39 -6.64
CA ARG A 160 -15.98 6.63 -5.49
C ARG A 160 -14.86 6.07 -4.60
N GLY A 161 -13.65 6.02 -5.12
CA GLY A 161 -12.48 5.60 -4.36
C GLY A 161 -11.21 5.77 -5.17
N ALA A 162 -10.10 5.90 -4.47
CA ALA A 162 -8.78 5.92 -5.07
C ALA A 162 -7.77 5.17 -4.20
N MET A 163 -6.73 4.66 -4.84
CA MET A 163 -5.61 4.00 -4.17
C MET A 163 -4.31 4.49 -4.79
N LEU A 164 -3.42 5.00 -3.94
CA LEU A 164 -2.05 5.29 -4.30
C LEU A 164 -1.29 3.97 -4.41
N VAL A 165 -0.66 3.74 -5.55
CA VAL A 165 -0.04 2.47 -5.93
C VAL A 165 1.37 2.73 -6.44
N ASP A 166 2.37 2.03 -5.93
CA ASP A 166 3.69 2.05 -6.53
C ASP A 166 3.85 0.88 -7.50
N ARG A 167 4.37 1.16 -8.69
CA ARG A 167 4.77 0.15 -9.64
C ARG A 167 6.16 -0.35 -9.25
N LEU A 168 6.27 -1.66 -9.02
CA LEU A 168 7.50 -2.37 -8.70
C LEU A 168 7.89 -3.24 -9.90
N ASP A 169 9.12 -3.76 -9.92
CA ASP A 169 9.60 -4.65 -10.99
C ASP A 169 8.73 -5.90 -11.12
N ASP A 170 8.32 -6.47 -9.97
CA ASP A 170 7.60 -7.74 -9.89
C ASP A 170 6.14 -7.58 -9.45
N GLY A 171 5.57 -6.37 -9.43
CA GLY A 171 4.20 -6.20 -9.00
C GLY A 171 3.78 -4.78 -8.74
N TYR A 172 2.78 -4.65 -7.89
CA TYR A 172 2.30 -3.38 -7.36
C TYR A 172 2.31 -3.37 -5.84
N SER A 173 2.62 -2.22 -5.24
CA SER A 173 2.46 -1.98 -3.81
C SER A 173 1.24 -1.10 -3.57
N ALA A 174 0.26 -1.60 -2.81
CA ALA A 174 -0.88 -0.82 -2.34
C ALA A 174 -0.44 0.09 -1.18
N VAL A 175 -0.18 1.35 -1.48
CA VAL A 175 0.41 2.31 -0.52
C VAL A 175 -0.65 2.87 0.41
N TYR A 176 -1.68 3.48 -0.15
CA TYR A 176 -2.76 4.10 0.60
C TYR A 176 -4.05 4.09 -0.19
N SER A 177 -5.21 3.91 0.47
CA SER A 177 -6.51 3.96 -0.18
C SER A 177 -7.51 4.78 0.63
N PHE A 178 -8.37 5.50 -0.07
CA PHE A 178 -9.50 6.23 0.47
C PHE A 178 -10.71 6.06 -0.45
N TYR A 179 -11.90 6.18 0.10
CA TYR A 179 -13.12 5.89 -0.64
C TYR A 179 -14.34 6.55 0.01
N ASP A 180 -15.43 6.61 -0.74
CA ASP A 180 -16.70 7.19 -0.32
C ASP A 180 -17.19 6.54 1.00
N PRO A 181 -17.18 7.26 2.13
CA PRO A 181 -17.54 6.73 3.43
C PRO A 181 -19.06 6.48 3.55
N ASP A 182 -19.88 7.11 2.71
CA ASP A 182 -21.34 7.04 2.78
C ASP A 182 -21.90 5.74 2.17
N GLN A 183 -21.02 4.89 1.62
CA GLN A 183 -21.40 3.62 1.01
C GLN A 183 -20.77 2.38 1.69
N PRO A 184 -20.98 2.19 3.01
CA PRO A 184 -20.29 1.15 3.78
C PRO A 184 -20.63 -0.28 3.30
N ARG A 185 -21.84 -0.48 2.72
CA ARG A 185 -22.28 -1.81 2.22
C ARG A 185 -21.53 -2.27 0.97
N ARG A 186 -20.87 -1.35 0.24
CA ARG A 186 -20.10 -1.65 -0.97
C ARG A 186 -18.71 -2.24 -0.67
N SER A 187 -18.19 -2.06 0.54
CA SER A 187 -16.85 -2.54 0.93
C SER A 187 -15.75 -2.05 -0.05
N LEU A 188 -15.78 -0.76 -0.39
CA LEU A 188 -14.96 -0.16 -1.45
C LEU A 188 -13.46 -0.36 -1.23
N GLY A 189 -12.97 -0.34 0.03
CA GLY A 189 -11.56 -0.63 0.31
C GLY A 189 -11.13 -2.04 -0.12
N THR A 190 -11.98 -3.05 0.10
CA THR A 190 -11.73 -4.41 -0.40
C THR A 190 -11.84 -4.45 -1.93
N GLN A 191 -12.80 -3.75 -2.51
CA GLN A 191 -13.00 -3.69 -3.96
C GLN A 191 -11.80 -3.07 -4.68
N LEU A 192 -11.19 -2.03 -4.13
CA LEU A 192 -9.96 -1.42 -4.68
C LEU A 192 -8.80 -2.42 -4.73
N VAL A 193 -8.62 -3.23 -3.68
CA VAL A 193 -7.58 -4.29 -3.69
C VAL A 193 -7.89 -5.36 -4.75
N LEU A 194 -9.16 -5.79 -4.88
CA LEU A 194 -9.58 -6.75 -5.91
C LEU A 194 -9.35 -6.20 -7.32
N ALA A 195 -9.65 -4.93 -7.54
CA ALA A 195 -9.40 -4.25 -8.80
C ALA A 195 -7.89 -4.15 -9.10
N LEU A 196 -7.05 -3.86 -8.11
CA LEU A 196 -5.61 -3.83 -8.28
C LEU A 196 -5.04 -5.22 -8.64
N ILE A 197 -5.56 -6.30 -8.03
CA ILE A 197 -5.20 -7.68 -8.38
C ILE A 197 -5.56 -7.97 -9.85
N GLU A 198 -6.73 -7.54 -10.30
CA GLU A 198 -7.16 -7.73 -11.70
C GLU A 198 -6.29 -6.92 -12.67
N GLN A 199 -6.01 -5.65 -12.37
CA GLN A 199 -5.07 -4.83 -13.17
C GLN A 199 -3.68 -5.46 -13.25
N SER A 200 -3.21 -6.03 -12.14
CA SER A 200 -1.93 -6.74 -12.08
C SER A 200 -1.94 -7.98 -12.98
N ARG A 201 -3.03 -8.76 -12.95
CA ARG A 201 -3.21 -9.95 -13.81
C ARG A 201 -3.19 -9.59 -15.29
N LEU A 202 -3.92 -8.53 -15.69
CA LEU A 202 -3.98 -8.04 -17.07
C LEU A 202 -2.62 -7.57 -17.59
N GLN A 203 -1.76 -7.10 -16.70
CA GLN A 203 -0.42 -6.62 -17.03
C GLN A 203 0.69 -7.65 -16.78
N GLY A 204 0.33 -8.90 -16.46
CA GLY A 204 1.29 -9.99 -16.23
C GLY A 204 2.19 -9.78 -15.01
N ARG A 205 1.78 -8.98 -14.02
CA ARG A 205 2.57 -8.72 -12.82
C ARG A 205 2.25 -9.73 -11.73
N PRO A 206 3.26 -10.45 -11.18
CA PRO A 206 3.02 -11.59 -10.32
C PRO A 206 2.53 -11.26 -8.90
N TYR A 207 2.79 -10.07 -8.36
CA TYR A 207 2.51 -9.81 -6.94
C TYR A 207 1.78 -8.50 -6.67
N ILE A 208 0.94 -8.51 -5.61
CA ILE A 208 0.42 -7.31 -4.95
C ILE A 208 0.92 -7.27 -3.51
N TYR A 209 1.74 -6.27 -3.20
CA TYR A 209 2.25 -6.03 -1.85
C TYR A 209 1.22 -5.22 -1.05
N LEU A 210 0.68 -5.83 0.03
CA LEU A 210 -0.33 -5.20 0.87
C LEU A 210 0.26 -4.52 2.13
N GLY A 211 1.59 -4.56 2.27
CA GLY A 211 2.30 -4.05 3.42
C GLY A 211 2.22 -4.96 4.64
N TYR A 212 2.06 -4.43 5.87
CA TYR A 212 2.08 -5.24 7.07
C TYR A 212 0.71 -5.81 7.37
N TRP A 213 0.64 -7.12 7.62
CA TRP A 213 -0.40 -7.77 8.38
C TRP A 213 0.02 -7.84 9.84
N ILE A 214 -0.93 -7.62 10.75
CA ILE A 214 -0.67 -7.62 12.19
C ILE A 214 -1.85 -8.34 12.84
N GLU A 215 -1.57 -9.49 13.43
CA GLU A 215 -2.54 -10.26 14.17
C GLU A 215 -3.09 -9.46 15.36
N GLY A 216 -4.40 -9.53 15.62
CA GLY A 216 -5.07 -8.77 16.66
C GLY A 216 -5.24 -7.27 16.36
N SER A 217 -4.82 -6.79 15.20
CA SER A 217 -5.03 -5.40 14.79
C SER A 217 -6.24 -5.27 13.87
N ARG A 218 -7.36 -4.75 14.38
CA ARG A 218 -8.60 -4.52 13.58
C ARG A 218 -8.35 -3.75 12.28
N LYS A 219 -7.33 -2.88 12.24
CA LYS A 219 -6.95 -2.10 11.05
C LYS A 219 -6.19 -2.91 10.01
N MET A 220 -5.56 -4.04 10.40
CA MET A 220 -4.63 -4.79 9.53
C MET A 220 -5.06 -6.23 9.24
N GLU A 221 -5.93 -6.82 10.06
CA GLU A 221 -6.39 -8.22 9.93
C GLU A 221 -7.06 -8.54 8.59
N TYR A 222 -7.76 -7.57 7.99
CA TYR A 222 -8.50 -7.78 6.75
C TYR A 222 -7.62 -8.33 5.61
N LYS A 223 -6.31 -8.11 5.65
CA LYS A 223 -5.36 -8.55 4.63
C LYS A 223 -5.27 -10.08 4.54
N ALA A 224 -5.45 -10.78 5.67
CA ALA A 224 -5.48 -12.24 5.69
C ALA A 224 -6.63 -12.85 4.87
N LYS A 225 -7.63 -12.06 4.49
CA LYS A 225 -8.75 -12.51 3.64
C LYS A 225 -8.36 -12.72 2.17
N PHE A 226 -7.25 -12.13 1.70
CA PHE A 226 -6.79 -12.22 0.31
C PHE A 226 -5.92 -13.47 0.09
N GLN A 227 -6.55 -14.65 0.16
CA GLN A 227 -5.86 -15.94 0.01
C GLN A 227 -5.76 -16.39 -1.46
N PRO A 228 -4.63 -17.05 -1.83
CA PRO A 228 -3.46 -17.30 -1.01
C PRO A 228 -2.70 -16.03 -0.71
N LEU A 229 -2.17 -15.92 0.50
CA LEU A 229 -1.37 -14.77 0.96
C LEU A 229 0.01 -15.28 1.36
N GLU A 230 1.06 -14.62 0.89
CA GLU A 230 2.43 -14.89 1.30
C GLU A 230 2.89 -13.89 2.36
N ALA A 231 3.65 -14.38 3.32
CA ALA A 231 4.29 -13.62 4.39
C ALA A 231 5.81 -13.68 4.25
N LEU A 232 6.49 -12.59 4.53
CA LEU A 232 7.94 -12.54 4.56
C LEU A 232 8.45 -12.99 5.93
N GLY A 233 9.02 -14.19 5.96
CA GLY A 233 9.73 -14.76 7.11
C GLY A 233 11.26 -14.58 7.03
N ARG A 234 11.96 -15.32 7.88
CA ARG A 234 13.44 -15.34 7.89
C ARG A 234 14.01 -15.99 6.63
N ASP A 235 13.32 -17.00 6.12
CA ASP A 235 13.74 -17.79 4.96
C ASP A 235 13.16 -17.30 3.63
N GLY A 236 12.54 -16.11 3.64
CA GLY A 236 11.94 -15.49 2.48
C GLY A 236 10.41 -15.49 2.50
N TRP A 237 9.81 -15.34 1.31
CA TRP A 237 8.36 -15.34 1.14
C TRP A 237 7.82 -16.76 1.13
N ALA A 238 6.85 -17.03 1.99
CA ALA A 238 6.17 -18.31 2.12
C ALA A 238 4.67 -18.09 2.39
N PRO A 239 3.80 -19.09 2.13
CA PRO A 239 2.38 -18.99 2.45
C PRO A 239 2.18 -18.57 3.91
N LEU A 240 1.30 -17.59 4.15
CA LEU A 240 0.91 -17.23 5.51
C LEU A 240 0.15 -18.40 6.12
N ALA A 241 0.76 -19.05 7.12
CA ALA A 241 0.08 -20.08 7.87
C ALA A 241 -1.17 -19.49 8.52
N GLN A 242 -2.35 -20.01 8.19
CA GLN A 242 -3.55 -19.68 8.93
C GLN A 242 -3.37 -20.26 10.35
N ALA A 243 -3.65 -19.47 11.38
CA ALA A 243 -3.85 -20.04 12.69
C ALA A 243 -4.93 -21.14 12.52
N ALA A 244 -4.60 -22.36 12.90
CA ALA A 244 -5.60 -23.43 12.92
C ALA A 244 -6.73 -22.98 13.85
N ASP A 245 -7.98 -22.94 13.32
CA ASP A 245 -9.19 -22.68 14.10
C ASP A 245 -9.37 -23.73 15.21
#